data_237e90b62c40aaa4715380c173fb2c49
#
_entry.id   237e90b62c40aaa4715380c173fb2c49
#
_cell.length_a   1.000
_cell.length_b   1.000
_cell.length_c   1.000
_cell.angle_alpha   90.00
_cell.angle_beta   90.00
_cell.angle_gamma   90.00
#
_symmetry.space_group_name_H-M   'P 1'
#
loop_
_entity.id
_entity.type
_entity.pdbx_description
1 polymer ?
#
loop_
_entity_poly.entity_id
_entity_poly.type
_entity_poly.pdbx_seq_one_letter_code
_entity_poly.pdbx_strand_id
1 'polypeptide(L)'
;MNAYKKITDNLYYITTSYKDIYTTVYLIKTDKGCMLFDAASFECDIVDSIKPMLDSLGITKEELRYVFISHAHLDHAGGLGKFLEFYPDVTVITKNASLTEKFADYSAVIPEENQVFLECLKVILIPGHSSCSQAILDVRDNTLITGDCLQLYGIFGSGNWASNISLPKEHLAALDKLDTMEISAIYTAHDYHPLGQFYVGQEKVKAAINYCREPLYNIIGMIKDNPELSDEEIAKEYNKDGTLPKLGEHVVRNLRAII
;
A
#
# COMPACT_ATOMS: atom_id res chain seq x y z
N MET A 1 -18.16 11.82 10.86
CA MET A 1 -17.97 11.07 9.59
C MET A 1 -16.83 11.69 8.83
N ASN A 2 -15.81 10.93 8.50
CA ASN A 2 -14.80 11.38 7.57
C ASN A 2 -15.44 11.52 6.19
N ALA A 3 -15.36 12.72 5.59
CA ALA A 3 -15.88 12.92 4.24
C ALA A 3 -14.95 12.25 3.22
N TYR A 4 -15.48 11.41 2.35
CA TYR A 4 -14.72 10.92 1.20
C TYR A 4 -14.39 12.07 0.25
N LYS A 5 -13.34 11.87 -0.52
CA LYS A 5 -12.86 12.84 -1.52
C LYS A 5 -12.80 12.20 -2.91
N LYS A 6 -13.02 13.00 -3.93
CA LYS A 6 -12.96 12.62 -5.32
C LYS A 6 -11.60 13.03 -5.89
N ILE A 7 -10.91 12.11 -6.54
CA ILE A 7 -9.68 12.40 -7.32
C ILE A 7 -10.04 12.60 -8.78
N THR A 8 -10.78 11.63 -9.37
CA THR A 8 -11.31 11.70 -10.73
C THR A 8 -12.77 11.27 -10.73
N ASP A 9 -13.44 11.24 -11.88
CA ASP A 9 -14.80 10.70 -11.99
C ASP A 9 -14.88 9.21 -11.64
N ASN A 10 -13.75 8.52 -11.74
CA ASN A 10 -13.64 7.07 -11.54
C ASN A 10 -12.88 6.68 -10.26
N LEU A 11 -12.25 7.62 -9.55
CA LEU A 11 -11.43 7.33 -8.38
C LEU A 11 -11.80 8.22 -7.20
N TYR A 12 -12.17 7.57 -6.10
CA TYR A 12 -12.53 8.21 -4.83
C TYR A 12 -11.69 7.62 -3.70
N TYR A 13 -11.53 8.36 -2.62
CA TYR A 13 -10.84 7.86 -1.44
C TYR A 13 -11.45 8.36 -0.14
N ILE A 14 -11.19 7.62 0.93
CA ILE A 14 -11.47 7.99 2.30
C ILE A 14 -10.27 7.61 3.17
N THR A 15 -9.97 8.45 4.18
CA THR A 15 -8.92 8.16 5.16
C THR A 15 -9.52 7.69 6.46
N THR A 16 -8.95 6.67 7.06
CA THR A 16 -9.30 6.14 8.39
C THR A 16 -8.09 6.28 9.32
N SER A 17 -8.34 6.50 10.60
CA SER A 17 -7.25 6.67 11.58
C SER A 17 -6.63 5.32 11.95
N TYR A 18 -5.31 5.26 12.01
CA TYR A 18 -4.58 4.12 12.54
C TYR A 18 -3.42 4.60 13.41
N LYS A 19 -3.53 4.38 14.74
CA LYS A 19 -2.56 4.89 15.71
C LYS A 19 -2.36 6.41 15.55
N ASP A 20 -1.13 6.83 15.25
CA ASP A 20 -0.71 8.22 15.02
C ASP A 20 -0.62 8.61 13.53
N ILE A 21 -1.06 7.73 12.65
CA ILE A 21 -1.14 7.92 11.20
C ILE A 21 -2.57 7.67 10.70
N TYR A 22 -2.77 7.78 9.39
CA TYR A 22 -4.00 7.36 8.73
C TYR A 22 -3.71 6.35 7.62
N THR A 23 -4.69 5.54 7.27
CA THR A 23 -4.67 4.67 6.09
C THR A 23 -5.74 5.12 5.12
N THR A 24 -5.43 5.10 3.83
CA THR A 24 -6.34 5.49 2.76
C THR A 24 -6.88 4.27 2.04
N VAL A 25 -8.21 4.23 1.95
CA VAL A 25 -8.97 3.26 1.18
C VAL A 25 -9.46 3.93 -0.10
N TYR A 26 -9.31 3.26 -1.24
CA TYR A 26 -9.74 3.79 -2.53
C TYR A 26 -10.94 3.01 -3.08
N LEU A 27 -11.84 3.72 -3.76
CA LEU A 27 -12.90 3.14 -4.58
C LEU A 27 -12.61 3.46 -6.03
N ILE A 28 -12.47 2.41 -6.85
CA ILE A 28 -12.25 2.51 -8.30
C ILE A 28 -13.53 2.10 -9.01
N LYS A 29 -14.07 3.00 -9.84
CA LYS A 29 -15.27 2.76 -10.65
C LYS A 29 -14.87 2.45 -12.09
N THR A 30 -15.56 1.48 -12.69
CA THR A 30 -15.43 1.14 -14.11
C THR A 30 -16.81 0.90 -14.71
N ASP A 31 -16.90 0.77 -16.02
CA ASP A 31 -18.16 0.40 -16.71
C ASP A 31 -18.59 -1.05 -16.42
N LYS A 32 -17.72 -1.85 -15.80
CA LYS A 32 -17.97 -3.28 -15.46
C LYS A 32 -18.22 -3.52 -13.98
N GLY A 33 -18.29 -2.45 -13.19
CA GLY A 33 -18.47 -2.48 -11.74
C GLY A 33 -17.38 -1.72 -10.98
N CYS A 34 -17.33 -1.94 -9.67
CA CYS A 34 -16.43 -1.24 -8.77
C CYS A 34 -15.49 -2.20 -8.04
N MET A 35 -14.32 -1.68 -7.67
CA MET A 35 -13.35 -2.33 -6.81
C MET A 35 -13.03 -1.42 -5.63
N LEU A 36 -13.15 -1.95 -4.40
CA LEU A 36 -12.60 -1.32 -3.21
C LEU A 36 -11.15 -1.76 -3.06
N PHE A 37 -10.24 -0.83 -2.83
CA PHE A 37 -8.82 -1.09 -2.58
C PHE A 37 -8.53 -0.86 -1.10
N ASP A 38 -8.19 -1.94 -0.40
CA ASP A 38 -8.06 -2.11 1.05
C ASP A 38 -9.38 -1.99 1.84
N ALA A 39 -9.35 -2.44 3.09
CA ALA A 39 -10.52 -2.55 3.97
C ALA A 39 -10.28 -1.93 5.36
N ALA A 40 -9.33 -0.98 5.45
CA ALA A 40 -8.98 -0.27 6.68
C ALA A 40 -8.63 -1.18 7.87
N SER A 41 -8.61 -0.60 9.10
CA SER A 41 -8.09 -1.24 10.30
C SER A 41 -9.13 -1.98 11.11
N PHE A 42 -10.30 -1.36 11.29
CA PHE A 42 -11.28 -1.77 12.30
C PHE A 42 -12.70 -1.88 11.73
N GLU A 43 -13.55 -2.62 12.42
CA GLU A 43 -14.96 -2.75 12.05
C GLU A 43 -15.68 -1.38 11.99
N CYS A 44 -15.36 -0.45 12.90
CA CYS A 44 -15.93 0.89 12.88
C CYS A 44 -15.54 1.70 11.64
N ASP A 45 -14.36 1.47 11.04
CA ASP A 45 -13.98 2.13 9.80
C ASP A 45 -14.92 1.73 8.64
N ILE A 46 -15.34 0.45 8.65
CA ILE A 46 -16.31 -0.05 7.69
C ILE A 46 -17.70 0.58 7.94
N VAL A 47 -18.17 0.54 9.20
CA VAL A 47 -19.51 0.98 9.58
C VAL A 47 -19.68 2.51 9.44
N ASP A 48 -18.68 3.27 9.90
CA ASP A 48 -18.80 4.71 10.09
C ASP A 48 -18.20 5.52 8.93
N SER A 49 -17.43 4.86 8.03
CA SER A 49 -16.71 5.56 6.96
C SER A 49 -16.93 4.92 5.59
N ILE A 50 -16.49 3.66 5.38
CA ILE A 50 -16.48 3.03 4.05
C ILE A 50 -17.90 2.75 3.54
N LYS A 51 -18.76 2.11 4.35
CA LYS A 51 -20.14 1.83 3.96
C LYS A 51 -20.92 3.12 3.66
N PRO A 52 -20.90 4.17 4.51
CA PRO A 52 -21.52 5.45 4.20
C PRO A 52 -20.98 6.12 2.93
N MET A 53 -19.69 5.99 2.62
CA MET A 53 -19.12 6.45 1.36
C MET A 53 -19.76 5.74 0.16
N LEU A 54 -19.83 4.40 0.20
CA LEU A 54 -20.42 3.59 -0.88
C LEU A 54 -21.91 3.92 -1.07
N ASP A 55 -22.68 4.02 0.03
CA ASP A 55 -24.09 4.39 0.01
C ASP A 55 -24.30 5.80 -0.60
N SER A 56 -23.47 6.77 -0.20
CA SER A 56 -23.52 8.15 -0.69
C SER A 56 -23.19 8.29 -2.18
N LEU A 57 -22.31 7.42 -2.68
CA LEU A 57 -21.95 7.34 -4.09
C LEU A 57 -22.94 6.50 -4.92
N GLY A 58 -23.98 5.96 -4.26
CA GLY A 58 -25.00 5.11 -4.89
C GLY A 58 -24.46 3.77 -5.38
N ILE A 59 -23.36 3.26 -4.81
CA ILE A 59 -22.76 1.98 -5.20
C ILE A 59 -23.62 0.84 -4.66
N THR A 60 -24.24 0.08 -5.55
CA THR A 60 -25.03 -1.09 -5.17
C THR A 60 -24.15 -2.30 -4.87
N LYS A 61 -24.74 -3.33 -4.22
CA LYS A 61 -24.01 -4.58 -3.93
C LYS A 61 -23.57 -5.31 -5.21
N GLU A 62 -24.37 -5.22 -6.26
CA GLU A 62 -24.13 -5.85 -7.55
C GLU A 62 -23.03 -5.13 -8.33
N GLU A 63 -22.90 -3.81 -8.17
CA GLU A 63 -21.83 -3.03 -8.78
C GLU A 63 -20.48 -3.23 -8.09
N LEU A 64 -20.47 -3.45 -6.78
CA LEU A 64 -19.25 -3.70 -6.01
C LEU A 64 -18.81 -5.15 -6.19
N ARG A 65 -17.94 -5.39 -7.15
CA ARG A 65 -17.53 -6.72 -7.58
C ARG A 65 -16.35 -7.28 -6.80
N TYR A 66 -15.43 -6.43 -6.38
CA TYR A 66 -14.16 -6.83 -5.79
C TYR A 66 -13.77 -5.97 -4.58
N VAL A 67 -13.13 -6.61 -3.60
CA VAL A 67 -12.26 -5.96 -2.63
C VAL A 67 -10.84 -6.47 -2.86
N PHE A 68 -9.94 -5.56 -3.17
CA PHE A 68 -8.52 -5.83 -3.37
C PHE A 68 -7.74 -5.49 -2.11
N ILE A 69 -7.01 -6.44 -1.55
CA ILE A 69 -6.19 -6.24 -0.36
C ILE A 69 -4.74 -6.13 -0.80
N SER A 70 -4.16 -4.95 -0.65
CA SER A 70 -2.79 -4.66 -1.05
C SER A 70 -1.77 -5.54 -0.33
N HIS A 71 -1.99 -5.78 0.96
CA HIS A 71 -1.23 -6.71 1.80
C HIS A 71 -1.97 -6.98 3.12
N ALA A 72 -1.43 -7.88 3.97
CA ALA A 72 -2.15 -8.40 5.12
C ALA A 72 -1.92 -7.66 6.44
N HIS A 73 -1.37 -6.45 6.45
CA HIS A 73 -1.27 -5.67 7.68
C HIS A 73 -2.65 -5.21 8.16
N LEU A 74 -2.75 -4.98 9.47
CA LEU A 74 -4.01 -4.73 10.14
C LEU A 74 -4.75 -3.51 9.56
N ASP A 75 -4.03 -2.45 9.26
CA ASP A 75 -4.58 -1.19 8.75
C ASP A 75 -5.06 -1.25 7.29
N HIS A 76 -4.82 -2.36 6.60
CA HIS A 76 -5.29 -2.62 5.24
C HIS A 76 -6.35 -3.72 5.16
N ALA A 77 -6.26 -4.73 6.04
CA ALA A 77 -7.10 -5.93 5.99
C ALA A 77 -7.95 -6.14 7.26
N GLY A 78 -7.79 -5.32 8.30
CA GLY A 78 -8.43 -5.55 9.60
C GLY A 78 -9.95 -5.47 9.56
N GLY A 79 -10.51 -4.56 8.78
CA GLY A 79 -11.94 -4.39 8.58
C GLY A 79 -12.58 -5.40 7.63
N LEU A 80 -11.80 -6.23 6.92
CA LEU A 80 -12.30 -7.10 5.84
C LEU A 80 -13.46 -8.00 6.28
N GLY A 81 -13.40 -8.58 7.49
CA GLY A 81 -14.49 -9.43 8.00
C GLY A 81 -15.83 -8.67 8.07
N LYS A 82 -15.82 -7.49 8.67
CA LYS A 82 -17.00 -6.63 8.76
C LYS A 82 -17.47 -6.16 7.39
N PHE A 83 -16.56 -5.88 6.47
CA PHE A 83 -16.90 -5.52 5.09
C PHE A 83 -17.65 -6.66 4.38
N LEU A 84 -17.19 -7.89 4.50
CA LEU A 84 -17.81 -9.07 3.89
C LEU A 84 -19.19 -9.39 4.48
N GLU A 85 -19.47 -9.07 5.75
CA GLU A 85 -20.84 -9.17 6.31
C GLU A 85 -21.84 -8.26 5.56
N PHE A 86 -21.42 -7.06 5.14
CA PHE A 86 -22.28 -6.15 4.35
C PHE A 86 -22.35 -6.50 2.85
N TYR A 87 -21.25 -7.06 2.31
CA TYR A 87 -21.06 -7.33 0.89
C TYR A 87 -20.60 -8.78 0.68
N PRO A 88 -21.44 -9.79 0.98
CA PRO A 88 -21.03 -11.21 0.98
C PRO A 88 -20.73 -11.76 -0.42
N ASP A 89 -21.24 -11.14 -1.47
CA ASP A 89 -21.07 -11.58 -2.87
C ASP A 89 -19.79 -10.98 -3.52
N VAL A 90 -19.06 -10.12 -2.79
CA VAL A 90 -17.82 -9.53 -3.28
C VAL A 90 -16.71 -10.57 -3.31
N THR A 91 -15.92 -10.58 -4.38
CA THR A 91 -14.73 -11.44 -4.46
C THR A 91 -13.51 -10.72 -3.85
N VAL A 92 -12.86 -11.37 -2.90
CA VAL A 92 -11.60 -10.91 -2.28
C VAL A 92 -10.43 -11.21 -3.21
N ILE A 93 -9.64 -10.20 -3.57
CA ILE A 93 -8.40 -10.37 -4.33
C ILE A 93 -7.24 -10.14 -3.37
N THR A 94 -6.48 -11.18 -3.04
CA THR A 94 -5.35 -11.08 -2.12
C THR A 94 -4.26 -12.09 -2.45
N LYS A 95 -2.99 -11.68 -2.30
CA LYS A 95 -1.82 -12.57 -2.40
C LYS A 95 -1.51 -13.30 -1.09
N ASN A 96 -2.24 -12.98 -0.01
CA ASN A 96 -2.03 -13.59 1.30
C ASN A 96 -2.88 -14.85 1.49
N ALA A 97 -2.24 -16.03 1.54
CA ALA A 97 -2.92 -17.31 1.69
C ALA A 97 -3.69 -17.43 3.02
N SER A 98 -3.15 -16.87 4.12
CA SER A 98 -3.84 -16.91 5.41
C SER A 98 -5.13 -16.11 5.44
N LEU A 99 -5.21 -14.99 4.69
CA LEU A 99 -6.48 -14.27 4.52
C LEU A 99 -7.47 -15.10 3.69
N THR A 100 -7.01 -15.77 2.64
CA THR A 100 -7.86 -16.65 1.84
C THR A 100 -8.42 -17.80 2.67
N GLU A 101 -7.61 -18.41 3.53
CA GLU A 101 -8.05 -19.46 4.46
C GLU A 101 -9.01 -18.93 5.53
N LYS A 102 -8.71 -17.77 6.13
CA LYS A 102 -9.55 -17.15 7.15
C LYS A 102 -10.95 -16.81 6.65
N PHE A 103 -11.06 -16.44 5.37
CA PHE A 103 -12.32 -16.06 4.73
C PHE A 103 -12.77 -17.08 3.68
N ALA A 104 -12.53 -18.39 3.93
CA ALA A 104 -12.83 -19.47 2.98
C ALA A 104 -14.32 -19.62 2.64
N ASP A 105 -15.22 -19.07 3.46
CA ASP A 105 -16.67 -19.03 3.19
C ASP A 105 -17.06 -17.98 2.12
N TYR A 106 -16.12 -17.11 1.73
CA TYR A 106 -16.32 -16.07 0.73
C TYR A 106 -15.52 -16.36 -0.54
N SER A 107 -15.95 -15.77 -1.66
CA SER A 107 -15.20 -15.87 -2.91
C SER A 107 -13.85 -15.18 -2.79
N ALA A 108 -12.76 -15.86 -3.12
CA ALA A 108 -11.41 -15.31 -3.09
C ALA A 108 -10.58 -15.73 -4.31
N VAL A 109 -9.69 -14.84 -4.75
CA VAL A 109 -8.73 -15.06 -5.85
C VAL A 109 -7.33 -14.69 -5.37
N ILE A 110 -6.38 -15.60 -5.58
CA ILE A 110 -4.94 -15.30 -5.48
C ILE A 110 -4.49 -14.86 -6.88
N PRO A 111 -4.23 -13.57 -7.09
CA PRO A 111 -3.97 -13.07 -8.44
C PRO A 111 -2.56 -13.40 -8.93
N GLU A 112 -2.43 -13.45 -10.24
CA GLU A 112 -1.15 -13.54 -10.93
C GLU A 112 -0.65 -12.15 -11.37
N GLU A 113 0.65 -12.06 -11.67
CA GLU A 113 1.25 -10.85 -12.26
C GLU A 113 0.54 -10.52 -13.59
N ASN A 114 0.17 -9.26 -13.77
CA ASN A 114 -0.56 -8.74 -14.92
C ASN A 114 -1.99 -9.28 -15.12
N GLN A 115 -2.56 -10.01 -14.15
CA GLN A 115 -3.97 -10.37 -14.21
C GLN A 115 -4.85 -9.12 -14.24
N VAL A 116 -5.86 -9.10 -15.13
CA VAL A 116 -6.74 -7.95 -15.32
C VAL A 116 -8.13 -8.24 -14.76
N PHE A 117 -8.65 -7.32 -13.96
CA PHE A 117 -10.01 -7.31 -13.44
C PHE A 117 -10.78 -6.13 -14.04
N LEU A 118 -12.11 -6.26 -14.16
CA LEU A 118 -13.00 -5.21 -14.68
C LEU A 118 -12.48 -4.61 -16.01
N GLU A 119 -11.81 -5.42 -16.83
CA GLU A 119 -11.24 -5.11 -18.16
C GLU A 119 -10.12 -4.05 -18.18
N CYS A 120 -9.86 -3.35 -17.08
CA CYS A 120 -8.88 -2.24 -17.03
C CYS A 120 -8.02 -2.19 -15.78
N LEU A 121 -8.29 -2.99 -14.75
CA LEU A 121 -7.54 -2.98 -13.50
C LEU A 121 -6.53 -4.12 -13.47
N LYS A 122 -5.26 -3.79 -13.75
CA LYS A 122 -4.17 -4.76 -13.84
C LYS A 122 -3.43 -4.90 -12.51
N VAL A 123 -3.25 -6.13 -12.06
CA VAL A 123 -2.45 -6.45 -10.86
C VAL A 123 -0.96 -6.33 -11.15
N ILE A 124 -0.26 -5.64 -10.27
CA ILE A 124 1.20 -5.53 -10.27
C ILE A 124 1.70 -6.07 -8.93
N LEU A 125 2.46 -7.16 -8.95
CA LEU A 125 3.05 -7.73 -7.74
C LEU A 125 4.29 -6.92 -7.36
N ILE A 126 4.31 -6.36 -6.15
CA ILE A 126 5.39 -5.50 -5.65
C ILE A 126 5.82 -6.02 -4.26
N PRO A 127 6.38 -7.24 -4.16
CA PRO A 127 6.90 -7.75 -2.89
C PRO A 127 8.05 -6.87 -2.41
N GLY A 128 8.16 -6.73 -1.09
CA GLY A 128 9.20 -5.88 -0.48
C GLY A 128 8.82 -5.46 0.93
N HIS A 129 7.84 -4.60 1.08
CA HIS A 129 7.23 -4.27 2.38
C HIS A 129 6.68 -5.52 3.07
N SER A 130 5.97 -6.35 2.32
CA SER A 130 5.61 -7.71 2.70
C SER A 130 5.72 -8.66 1.49
N SER A 131 5.72 -9.98 1.73
CA SER A 131 5.78 -11.00 0.66
C SER A 131 4.50 -11.03 -0.19
N CYS A 132 3.37 -10.56 0.35
CA CYS A 132 2.08 -10.53 -0.33
C CYS A 132 1.72 -9.15 -0.90
N SER A 133 2.66 -8.20 -0.90
CA SER A 133 2.42 -6.84 -1.39
C SER A 133 2.12 -6.82 -2.88
N GLN A 134 1.02 -6.14 -3.23
CA GLN A 134 0.50 -6.00 -4.58
C GLN A 134 -0.18 -4.64 -4.79
N ALA A 135 -0.26 -4.19 -6.02
CA ALA A 135 -0.83 -2.92 -6.44
C ALA A 135 -1.82 -3.13 -7.60
N ILE A 136 -2.62 -2.11 -7.88
CA ILE A 136 -3.49 -2.04 -9.06
C ILE A 136 -3.02 -0.91 -9.97
N LEU A 137 -2.80 -1.23 -11.24
CA LEU A 137 -2.64 -0.26 -12.32
C LEU A 137 -3.96 -0.14 -13.09
N ASP A 138 -4.57 1.03 -13.04
CA ASP A 138 -5.67 1.39 -13.93
C ASP A 138 -5.09 1.77 -15.30
N VAL A 139 -5.27 0.90 -16.29
CA VAL A 139 -4.66 1.10 -17.62
C VAL A 139 -5.39 2.15 -18.46
N ARG A 140 -6.52 2.70 -17.98
CA ARG A 140 -7.25 3.76 -18.70
C ARG A 140 -6.50 5.08 -18.68
N ASP A 141 -5.75 5.35 -17.60
CA ASP A 141 -4.99 6.58 -17.40
C ASP A 141 -3.58 6.34 -16.82
N ASN A 142 -3.17 5.07 -16.72
CA ASN A 142 -1.89 4.63 -16.15
C ASN A 142 -1.71 5.08 -14.69
N THR A 143 -2.78 5.04 -13.90
CA THR A 143 -2.75 5.32 -12.46
C THR A 143 -2.44 4.06 -11.66
N LEU A 144 -1.39 4.11 -10.83
CA LEU A 144 -0.99 3.02 -9.94
C LEU A 144 -1.43 3.31 -8.50
N ILE A 145 -2.20 2.38 -7.89
CA ILE A 145 -2.58 2.43 -6.48
C ILE A 145 -1.80 1.34 -5.74
N THR A 146 -0.98 1.72 -4.76
CA THR A 146 0.09 0.86 -4.26
C THR A 146 -0.11 0.31 -2.85
N GLY A 147 -1.05 0.86 -2.05
CA GLY A 147 -1.01 0.61 -0.60
C GLY A 147 0.36 1.02 -0.04
N ASP A 148 0.99 0.11 0.69
CA ASP A 148 2.31 0.30 1.31
C ASP A 148 3.48 -0.23 0.47
N CYS A 149 3.25 -0.60 -0.79
CA CYS A 149 4.33 -1.12 -1.62
C CYS A 149 5.46 -0.10 -1.85
N LEU A 150 5.13 1.20 -1.85
CA LEU A 150 6.08 2.31 -1.95
C LEU A 150 6.07 3.10 -0.66
N GLN A 151 7.17 3.12 0.07
CA GLN A 151 7.26 3.73 1.40
C GLN A 151 8.18 4.96 1.49
N LEU A 152 8.84 5.33 0.38
CA LEU A 152 9.79 6.46 0.33
C LEU A 152 10.73 6.42 1.57
N TYR A 153 10.83 7.53 2.29
CA TYR A 153 11.57 7.59 3.56
C TYR A 153 10.75 7.14 4.77
N GLY A 154 9.47 6.74 4.57
CA GLY A 154 8.54 6.45 5.64
C GLY A 154 7.64 7.62 6.00
N ILE A 155 6.97 7.55 7.15
CA ILE A 155 5.96 8.51 7.63
C ILE A 155 6.44 9.13 8.93
N PHE A 156 6.32 10.44 9.10
CA PHE A 156 6.53 11.08 10.39
C PHE A 156 5.39 10.71 11.35
N GLY A 157 5.76 10.18 12.54
CA GLY A 157 4.83 9.76 13.57
C GLY A 157 5.54 9.49 14.90
N SER A 158 4.80 9.13 15.94
CA SER A 158 5.34 8.83 17.27
C SER A 158 5.99 7.44 17.35
N GLY A 159 5.70 6.54 16.40
CA GLY A 159 6.24 5.17 16.30
C GLY A 159 7.46 5.05 15.37
N ASN A 160 7.78 3.82 15.00
CA ASN A 160 8.80 3.48 14.00
C ASN A 160 8.18 3.39 12.61
N TRP A 161 8.09 4.52 11.92
CA TRP A 161 7.42 4.63 10.64
C TRP A 161 8.37 4.93 9.48
N ALA A 162 9.65 4.60 9.62
CA ALA A 162 10.57 4.61 8.50
C ALA A 162 10.18 3.56 7.46
N SER A 163 10.83 3.59 6.31
CA SER A 163 10.65 2.61 5.24
C SER A 163 10.77 1.19 5.79
N ASN A 164 9.65 0.51 5.98
CA ASN A 164 9.58 -0.83 6.57
C ASN A 164 9.61 -1.88 5.46
N ILE A 165 10.79 -2.34 5.09
CA ILE A 165 11.00 -3.29 4.01
C ILE A 165 11.45 -4.64 4.59
N SER A 166 10.58 -5.66 4.45
CA SER A 166 10.85 -7.01 4.93
C SER A 166 11.71 -7.82 3.96
N LEU A 167 11.60 -7.55 2.65
CA LEU A 167 12.28 -8.26 1.57
C LEU A 167 13.01 -7.26 0.66
N PRO A 168 14.18 -6.74 1.08
CA PRO A 168 14.84 -5.64 0.37
C PRO A 168 15.27 -5.97 -1.05
N LYS A 169 15.70 -7.21 -1.32
CA LYS A 169 16.12 -7.65 -2.65
C LYS A 169 14.94 -7.65 -3.63
N GLU A 170 13.82 -8.19 -3.21
CA GLU A 170 12.57 -8.24 -3.98
C GLU A 170 12.01 -6.83 -4.19
N HIS A 171 12.14 -5.96 -3.16
CA HIS A 171 11.71 -4.58 -3.26
C HIS A 171 12.49 -3.80 -4.32
N LEU A 172 13.82 -3.89 -4.30
CA LEU A 172 14.67 -3.24 -5.31
C LEU A 172 14.34 -3.72 -6.73
N ALA A 173 14.14 -5.06 -6.91
CA ALA A 173 13.73 -5.61 -8.19
C ALA A 173 12.33 -5.13 -8.63
N ALA A 174 11.40 -4.97 -7.69
CA ALA A 174 10.07 -4.42 -7.98
C ALA A 174 10.15 -2.94 -8.38
N LEU A 175 11.01 -2.13 -7.74
CA LEU A 175 11.25 -0.74 -8.14
C LEU A 175 11.86 -0.65 -9.55
N ASP A 176 12.79 -1.55 -9.90
CA ASP A 176 13.35 -1.61 -11.26
C ASP A 176 12.29 -1.95 -12.31
N LYS A 177 11.34 -2.85 -11.96
CA LYS A 177 10.17 -3.14 -12.81
C LYS A 177 9.31 -1.89 -13.01
N LEU A 178 8.99 -1.15 -11.93
CA LEU A 178 8.17 0.06 -12.03
C LEU A 178 8.81 1.15 -12.88
N ASP A 179 10.14 1.30 -12.87
CA ASP A 179 10.86 2.25 -13.73
C ASP A 179 10.68 1.99 -15.22
N THR A 180 10.36 0.74 -15.60
CA THR A 180 10.12 0.37 -17.01
C THR A 180 8.68 0.54 -17.44
N MET A 181 7.76 0.83 -16.50
CA MET A 181 6.33 0.94 -16.77
C MET A 181 5.94 2.39 -17.09
N GLU A 182 4.92 2.53 -17.92
CA GLU A 182 4.26 3.81 -18.14
C GLU A 182 3.28 4.08 -17.00
N ILE A 183 3.66 4.94 -16.06
CA ILE A 183 2.85 5.33 -14.90
C ILE A 183 2.69 6.84 -14.91
N SER A 184 1.44 7.32 -14.97
CA SER A 184 1.09 8.74 -15.00
C SER A 184 0.90 9.32 -13.59
N ALA A 185 0.43 8.49 -12.65
CA ALA A 185 0.22 8.87 -11.26
C ALA A 185 0.40 7.67 -10.32
N ILE A 186 0.86 7.94 -9.10
CA ILE A 186 0.90 6.96 -8.01
C ILE A 186 0.11 7.50 -6.82
N TYR A 187 -0.74 6.65 -6.24
CA TYR A 187 -1.49 6.93 -5.03
C TYR A 187 -1.18 5.87 -3.97
N THR A 188 -0.70 6.32 -2.80
CA THR A 188 -0.27 5.47 -1.69
C THR A 188 -1.31 5.44 -0.55
N ALA A 189 -1.15 4.54 0.41
CA ALA A 189 -2.05 4.45 1.55
C ALA A 189 -1.79 5.52 2.60
N HIS A 190 -0.55 5.99 2.73
CA HIS A 190 -0.11 6.92 3.76
C HIS A 190 0.55 8.17 3.17
N ASP A 191 0.77 9.16 4.04
CA ASP A 191 1.49 10.39 3.73
C ASP A 191 3.00 10.17 3.91
N TYR A 192 3.68 9.79 2.83
CA TYR A 192 5.10 9.44 2.87
C TYR A 192 6.02 10.65 2.65
N HIS A 193 7.01 10.80 3.53
CA HIS A 193 8.05 11.82 3.41
C HIS A 193 8.97 11.53 2.19
N PRO A 194 9.38 12.54 1.41
CA PRO A 194 9.02 13.96 1.50
C PRO A 194 7.87 14.40 0.57
N LEU A 195 7.25 13.50 -0.19
CA LEU A 195 6.35 13.87 -1.30
C LEU A 195 4.86 13.87 -0.92
N GLY A 196 4.50 13.37 0.25
CA GLY A 196 3.10 13.20 0.63
C GLY A 196 2.50 11.90 0.11
N GLN A 197 1.23 11.93 -0.29
CA GLN A 197 0.44 10.75 -0.65
C GLN A 197 0.20 10.59 -2.16
N PHE A 198 0.22 11.69 -2.93
CA PHE A 198 -0.21 11.71 -4.33
C PHE A 198 0.91 12.21 -5.24
N TYR A 199 1.38 11.35 -6.13
CA TYR A 199 2.49 11.63 -7.05
C TYR A 199 1.96 11.69 -8.47
N VAL A 200 1.58 12.88 -8.95
CA VAL A 200 0.97 13.09 -10.28
C VAL A 200 2.00 13.69 -11.23
N GLY A 201 2.15 13.06 -12.40
CA GLY A 201 3.09 13.43 -13.45
C GLY A 201 4.44 12.70 -13.35
N GLN A 202 5.09 12.54 -14.48
CA GLN A 202 6.31 11.72 -14.64
C GLN A 202 7.45 12.09 -13.70
N GLU A 203 7.63 13.38 -13.42
CA GLU A 203 8.67 13.85 -12.51
C GLU A 203 8.45 13.34 -11.09
N LYS A 204 7.23 13.50 -10.55
CA LYS A 204 6.90 13.03 -9.20
C LYS A 204 6.88 11.52 -9.08
N VAL A 205 6.42 10.82 -10.12
CA VAL A 205 6.44 9.35 -10.18
C VAL A 205 7.88 8.84 -10.10
N LYS A 206 8.80 9.38 -10.91
CA LYS A 206 10.22 9.02 -10.86
C LYS A 206 10.87 9.39 -9.53
N ALA A 207 10.54 10.58 -8.99
CA ALA A 207 11.03 10.99 -7.68
C ALA A 207 10.58 10.01 -6.57
N ALA A 208 9.30 9.58 -6.57
CA ALA A 208 8.78 8.63 -5.60
C ALA A 208 9.52 7.29 -5.65
N ILE A 209 9.75 6.74 -6.85
CA ILE A 209 10.50 5.48 -7.03
C ILE A 209 11.94 5.65 -6.52
N ASN A 210 12.60 6.76 -6.81
CA ASN A 210 13.95 7.03 -6.33
C ASN A 210 14.00 7.18 -4.80
N TYR A 211 13.04 7.90 -4.20
CA TYR A 211 12.96 8.03 -2.73
C TYR A 211 12.62 6.73 -2.01
N CYS A 212 12.14 5.69 -2.71
CA CYS A 212 12.07 4.34 -2.15
C CYS A 212 13.45 3.66 -2.11
N ARG A 213 14.36 3.97 -3.04
CA ARG A 213 15.71 3.38 -3.12
C ARG A 213 16.71 4.06 -2.19
N GLU A 214 16.66 5.39 -2.12
CA GLU A 214 17.66 6.19 -1.40
C GLU A 214 17.85 5.76 0.06
N PRO A 215 16.80 5.60 0.90
CA PRO A 215 16.99 5.19 2.28
C PRO A 215 17.64 3.81 2.40
N LEU A 216 17.31 2.87 1.49
CA LEU A 216 17.90 1.53 1.49
C LEU A 216 19.41 1.60 1.16
N TYR A 217 19.79 2.35 0.14
CA TYR A 217 21.20 2.50 -0.24
C TYR A 217 22.01 3.28 0.83
N ASN A 218 21.41 4.28 1.46
CA ASN A 218 22.05 5.00 2.56
C ASN A 218 22.34 4.06 3.73
N ILE A 219 21.37 3.24 4.15
CA ILE A 219 21.56 2.28 5.24
C ILE A 219 22.58 1.21 4.84
N ILE A 220 22.53 0.70 3.61
CA ILE A 220 23.55 -0.25 3.09
C ILE A 220 24.95 0.38 3.12
N GLY A 221 25.09 1.65 2.74
CA GLY A 221 26.34 2.39 2.85
C GLY A 221 26.84 2.46 4.30
N MET A 222 25.97 2.85 5.24
CA MET A 222 26.32 2.90 6.67
C MET A 222 26.79 1.56 7.21
N ILE A 223 26.13 0.45 6.82
CA ILE A 223 26.52 -0.90 7.24
C ILE A 223 27.91 -1.28 6.67
N LYS A 224 28.18 -0.94 5.41
CA LYS A 224 29.46 -1.25 4.75
C LYS A 224 30.63 -0.43 5.31
N ASP A 225 30.36 0.84 5.63
CA ASP A 225 31.39 1.75 6.16
C ASP A 225 31.69 1.46 7.64
N ASN A 226 30.77 0.79 8.35
CA ASN A 226 30.88 0.48 9.78
C ASN A 226 30.47 -0.99 10.05
N PRO A 227 31.19 -1.96 9.53
CA PRO A 227 30.80 -3.38 9.60
C PRO A 227 30.78 -3.95 11.03
N GLU A 228 31.49 -3.31 11.96
CA GLU A 228 31.55 -3.68 13.39
C GLU A 228 30.32 -3.22 14.19
N LEU A 229 29.56 -2.23 13.69
CA LEU A 229 28.39 -1.73 14.40
C LEU A 229 27.22 -2.73 14.32
N SER A 230 26.50 -2.86 15.42
CA SER A 230 25.25 -3.61 15.51
C SER A 230 24.12 -2.95 14.71
N ASP A 231 23.04 -3.68 14.45
CA ASP A 231 21.85 -3.15 13.78
C ASP A 231 21.22 -1.99 14.58
N GLU A 232 21.22 -2.08 15.90
CA GLU A 232 20.74 -1.02 16.81
C GLU A 232 21.61 0.24 16.71
N GLU A 233 22.93 0.11 16.67
CA GLU A 233 23.86 1.24 16.55
C GLU A 233 23.73 1.94 15.19
N ILE A 234 23.59 1.21 14.10
CA ILE A 234 23.30 1.76 12.77
C ILE A 234 21.96 2.49 12.76
N ALA A 235 20.90 1.88 13.32
CA ALA A 235 19.59 2.53 13.40
C ALA A 235 19.64 3.81 14.25
N LYS A 236 20.41 3.82 15.35
CA LYS A 236 20.61 4.97 16.21
C LYS A 236 21.36 6.11 15.48
N GLU A 237 22.39 5.78 14.72
CA GLU A 237 23.14 6.78 13.95
C GLU A 237 22.27 7.37 12.82
N TYR A 238 21.46 6.55 12.12
CA TYR A 238 20.49 7.01 11.12
C TYR A 238 19.47 7.99 11.73
N ASN A 239 19.02 7.72 12.94
CA ASN A 239 17.99 8.52 13.63
C ASN A 239 18.55 9.75 14.37
N LYS A 240 19.86 9.99 14.34
CA LYS A 240 20.58 10.90 15.25
C LYS A 240 20.09 12.35 15.21
N ASP A 241 19.83 12.88 14.02
CA ASP A 241 19.42 14.28 13.85
C ASP A 241 17.89 14.46 13.72
N GLY A 242 17.13 13.38 13.64
CA GLY A 242 15.67 13.41 13.60
C GLY A 242 15.07 14.08 12.36
N THR A 243 15.84 14.21 11.28
CA THR A 243 15.40 14.83 10.02
C THR A 243 14.60 13.87 9.14
N LEU A 244 14.66 12.57 9.41
CA LEU A 244 13.95 11.50 8.68
C LEU A 244 13.01 10.74 9.63
N PRO A 245 12.00 10.05 9.10
CA PRO A 245 11.19 9.13 9.88
C PRO A 245 12.03 8.08 10.60
N LYS A 246 11.62 7.71 11.80
CA LYS A 246 12.41 6.89 12.72
C LYS A 246 12.58 5.46 12.21
N LEU A 247 13.81 5.05 11.95
CA LEU A 247 14.22 3.72 11.52
C LEU A 247 14.27 2.73 12.70
N GLY A 248 13.68 1.55 12.51
CA GLY A 248 13.82 0.41 13.42
C GLY A 248 15.00 -0.51 13.04
N GLU A 249 15.64 -1.15 14.04
CA GLU A 249 16.78 -2.06 13.85
C GLU A 249 16.47 -3.25 12.91
N HIS A 250 15.19 -3.69 12.87
CA HIS A 250 14.78 -4.80 12.02
C HIS A 250 14.98 -4.53 10.53
N VAL A 251 14.85 -3.26 10.09
CA VAL A 251 15.10 -2.86 8.70
C VAL A 251 16.60 -2.96 8.39
N VAL A 252 17.45 -2.51 9.32
CA VAL A 252 18.92 -2.66 9.20
C VAL A 252 19.31 -4.12 9.09
N ARG A 253 18.73 -4.99 9.93
CA ARG A 253 18.94 -6.45 9.91
C ARG A 253 18.58 -7.06 8.55
N ASN A 254 17.40 -6.69 8.00
CA ASN A 254 16.96 -7.18 6.70
C ASN A 254 17.91 -6.75 5.57
N LEU A 255 18.41 -5.51 5.62
CA LEU A 255 19.38 -5.00 4.66
C LEU A 255 20.75 -5.64 4.82
N ARG A 256 21.24 -5.86 6.04
CA ARG A 256 22.51 -6.57 6.29
C ARG A 256 22.50 -7.99 5.74
N ALA A 257 21.36 -8.65 5.75
CA ALA A 257 21.22 -10.03 5.24
C ALA A 257 21.37 -10.16 3.72
N ILE A 258 21.39 -9.06 2.95
CA ILE A 258 21.50 -9.08 1.49
C ILE A 258 22.82 -8.52 0.96
N ILE A 259 23.74 -8.09 1.85
CA ILE A 259 25.06 -7.57 1.53
C ILE A 259 26.16 -8.47 2.08
#